data_a28fad9abbbc477bb7fb1d3fc696fc39
#
_entry.id   a28fad9abbbc477bb7fb1d3fc696fc39
#
_cell.length_a   1.000
_cell.length_b   1.000
_cell.length_c   1.000
_cell.angle_alpha   90.00
_cell.angle_beta   90.00
_cell.angle_gamma   90.00
#
_symmetry.space_group_name_H-M   'P 1'
#
loop_
_entity.id
_entity.type
_entity.pdbx_description
1 polymer ?
#
loop_
_entity_poly.entity_id
_entity_poly.type
_entity_poly.pdbx_seq_one_letter_code
_entity_poly.pdbx_strand_id
1 'polypeptide(L)'
;MKLCRFLAKGRLHHGVYREGILLDEAGEAHDPEGVTWLLPFTPGKVSGVALNYADHAEELGLSRPEEPALFWKPNNSLLPHKGVVRYPKGAEYMHYEVELAVVVGRPLRRVKAKEALDYVLGYTIANDLVVRDYVSNTFRPPIRAKGRDTFGPLGPFLVVGEVEDPQNLTLRAYVNGELRQEGHTSRMLYSVAELLEYISEFMTLEPYDVILTGTPKGISRVLPGDVMRLEIQGLGALENQIGRASCRERV
;
A
#
# COMPACT_ATOMS: atom_id res chain seq x y z
N MET A 1 12.11 12.49 -5.99
CA MET A 1 12.75 12.51 -4.65
C MET A 1 12.08 11.46 -3.78
N LYS A 2 12.87 10.58 -3.13
CA LYS A 2 12.36 9.51 -2.24
C LYS A 2 12.45 9.95 -0.78
N LEU A 3 11.35 10.48 -0.25
CA LEU A 3 11.26 10.94 1.14
C LEU A 3 11.02 9.75 2.08
N CYS A 4 11.64 9.75 3.25
CA CYS A 4 11.49 8.71 4.26
C CYS A 4 11.49 9.28 5.68
N ARG A 5 11.05 8.46 6.63
CA ARG A 5 11.17 8.73 8.07
C ARG A 5 11.74 7.51 8.77
N PHE A 6 12.62 7.74 9.73
CA PHE A 6 13.25 6.65 10.47
C PHE A 6 13.72 7.11 11.85
N LEU A 7 13.99 6.16 12.73
CA LEU A 7 14.66 6.39 14.00
C LEU A 7 16.11 5.91 13.88
N ALA A 8 17.05 6.77 14.20
CA ALA A 8 18.46 6.45 14.35
C ALA A 8 19.00 7.08 15.63
N LYS A 9 19.83 6.35 16.40
CA LYS A 9 20.41 6.84 17.66
C LYS A 9 19.35 7.43 18.62
N GLY A 10 18.14 6.87 18.65
CA GLY A 10 17.03 7.30 19.50
C GLY A 10 16.33 8.59 19.06
N ARG A 11 16.61 9.12 17.87
CA ARG A 11 16.00 10.34 17.33
C ARG A 11 15.18 10.03 16.08
N LEU A 12 14.10 10.77 15.90
CA LEU A 12 13.31 10.79 14.66
C LEU A 12 14.03 11.66 13.62
N HIS A 13 14.17 11.11 12.42
CA HIS A 13 14.71 11.81 11.26
C HIS A 13 13.71 11.83 10.11
N HIS A 14 13.66 12.96 9.41
CA HIS A 14 13.05 13.10 8.11
C HIS A 14 14.17 13.13 7.08
N GLY A 15 14.19 12.20 6.15
CA GLY A 15 15.32 12.02 5.27
C GLY A 15 14.94 11.78 3.82
N VAL A 16 15.99 11.66 3.02
CA VAL A 16 15.92 11.33 1.60
C VAL A 16 16.76 10.10 1.34
N TYR A 17 16.23 9.15 0.60
CA TYR A 17 16.99 8.00 0.12
C TYR A 17 17.69 8.33 -1.19
N ARG A 18 19.01 8.11 -1.24
CA ARG A 18 19.82 8.22 -2.46
C ARG A 18 20.86 7.12 -2.51
N GLU A 19 20.95 6.41 -3.64
CA GLU A 19 22.04 5.48 -3.96
C GLU A 19 22.40 4.49 -2.83
N GLY A 20 21.38 3.96 -2.14
CA GLY A 20 21.58 2.96 -1.10
C GLY A 20 21.75 3.53 0.32
N ILE A 21 21.74 4.83 0.51
CA ILE A 21 21.87 5.48 1.81
C ILE A 21 20.69 6.38 2.15
N LEU A 22 20.44 6.58 3.44
CA LEU A 22 19.50 7.57 3.98
C LEU A 22 20.27 8.81 4.39
N LEU A 23 19.89 9.94 3.84
CA LEU A 23 20.43 11.25 4.27
C LEU A 23 19.36 11.93 5.12
N ASP A 24 19.70 12.29 6.36
CA ASP A 24 18.78 13.02 7.22
C ASP A 24 18.72 14.51 6.86
N GLU A 25 17.94 15.30 7.63
CA GLU A 25 17.76 16.73 7.46
C GLU A 25 19.03 17.55 7.66
N ALA A 26 20.05 16.99 8.33
CA ALA A 26 21.37 17.60 8.51
C ALA A 26 22.38 17.16 7.44
N GLY A 27 22.00 16.20 6.58
CA GLY A 27 22.87 15.59 5.58
C GLY A 27 23.77 14.47 6.13
N GLU A 28 23.52 14.00 7.37
CA GLU A 28 24.22 12.83 7.92
C GLU A 28 23.71 11.55 7.22
N ALA A 29 24.65 10.68 6.85
CA ALA A 29 24.36 9.43 6.17
C ALA A 29 24.07 8.31 7.18
N HIS A 30 23.01 7.54 6.93
CA HIS A 30 22.61 6.38 7.72
C HIS A 30 22.44 5.15 6.84
N ASP A 31 22.86 3.99 7.34
CA ASP A 31 22.61 2.70 6.70
C ASP A 31 21.12 2.33 6.83
N PRO A 32 20.42 2.05 5.74
CA PRO A 32 19.02 1.60 5.76
C PRO A 32 18.76 0.34 6.62
N GLU A 33 19.75 -0.53 6.78
CA GLU A 33 19.64 -1.73 7.63
C GLU A 33 19.92 -1.44 9.11
N GLY A 34 20.51 -0.28 9.44
CA GLY A 34 20.86 0.15 10.80
C GLY A 34 19.81 1.02 11.49
N VAL A 35 18.68 1.31 10.84
CA VAL A 35 17.63 2.20 11.37
C VAL A 35 16.34 1.47 11.67
N THR A 36 15.48 2.09 12.50
CA THR A 36 14.08 1.67 12.62
C THR A 36 13.23 2.49 11.66
N TRP A 37 12.67 1.84 10.66
CA TRP A 37 11.80 2.47 9.68
C TRP A 37 10.48 2.94 10.30
N LEU A 38 9.98 4.06 9.84
CA LEU A 38 8.67 4.60 10.17
C LEU A 38 7.86 4.74 8.87
N LEU A 39 6.55 4.96 8.99
CA LEU A 39 5.76 5.38 7.83
C LEU A 39 6.38 6.66 7.26
N PRO A 40 6.53 6.79 5.92
CA PRO A 40 7.25 7.91 5.31
C PRO A 40 6.58 9.27 5.56
N PHE A 41 5.31 9.26 5.93
CA PHE A 41 4.51 10.41 6.36
C PHE A 41 3.45 9.95 7.37
N THR A 42 2.63 10.86 7.87
CA THR A 42 1.48 10.53 8.71
C THR A 42 0.23 10.52 7.82
N PRO A 43 -0.32 9.35 7.46
CA PRO A 43 -1.49 9.27 6.60
C PRO A 43 -2.75 9.86 7.24
N GLY A 44 -3.56 10.51 6.41
CA GLY A 44 -4.94 10.85 6.71
C GLY A 44 -5.88 9.65 6.58
N LYS A 45 -6.97 9.79 5.83
CA LYS A 45 -7.85 8.67 5.48
C LYS A 45 -7.14 7.73 4.51
N VAL A 46 -7.31 6.43 4.68
CA VAL A 46 -6.82 5.43 3.72
C VAL A 46 -8.01 4.68 3.16
N SER A 47 -8.29 4.90 1.89
CA SER A 47 -9.29 4.15 1.12
C SER A 47 -8.60 3.22 0.12
N GLY A 48 -9.25 2.12 -0.19
CA GLY A 48 -8.78 1.20 -1.22
C GLY A 48 -9.88 0.90 -2.23
N VAL A 49 -9.47 0.39 -3.38
CA VAL A 49 -10.36 0.00 -4.48
C VAL A 49 -10.20 -1.49 -4.72
N ALA A 50 -11.27 -2.24 -4.50
CA ALA A 50 -11.30 -3.68 -4.80
C ALA A 50 -11.53 -3.92 -6.29
N LEU A 51 -10.96 -5.02 -6.83
CA LEU A 51 -11.20 -5.50 -8.20
C LEU A 51 -10.86 -4.47 -9.30
N ASN A 52 -9.83 -3.68 -9.10
CA ASN A 52 -9.43 -2.65 -10.08
C ASN A 52 -8.47 -3.14 -11.17
N TYR A 53 -8.19 -4.43 -11.25
CA TYR A 53 -7.41 -5.04 -12.33
C TYR A 53 -8.22 -6.11 -13.03
N ALA A 54 -8.24 -6.07 -14.38
CA ALA A 54 -9.03 -6.98 -15.18
C ALA A 54 -8.66 -8.45 -14.94
N ASP A 55 -7.37 -8.75 -14.91
CA ASP A 55 -6.85 -10.09 -14.70
C ASP A 55 -7.07 -10.63 -13.28
N HIS A 56 -7.14 -9.75 -12.28
CA HIS A 56 -7.49 -10.13 -10.91
C HIS A 56 -8.99 -10.45 -10.78
N ALA A 57 -9.85 -9.69 -11.44
CA ALA A 57 -11.28 -9.99 -11.49
C ALA A 57 -11.53 -11.37 -12.16
N GLU A 58 -10.84 -11.65 -13.27
CA GLU A 58 -10.87 -12.96 -13.96
C GLU A 58 -10.37 -14.10 -13.05
N GLU A 59 -9.26 -13.91 -12.32
CA GLU A 59 -8.70 -14.88 -11.36
C GLU A 59 -9.72 -15.28 -10.28
N LEU A 60 -10.55 -14.33 -9.84
CA LEU A 60 -11.58 -14.54 -8.83
C LEU A 60 -12.94 -15.00 -9.42
N GLY A 61 -13.06 -15.08 -10.74
CA GLY A 61 -14.31 -15.41 -11.42
C GLY A 61 -15.39 -14.35 -11.25
N LEU A 62 -14.99 -13.08 -11.08
CA LEU A 62 -15.87 -11.94 -10.86
C LEU A 62 -15.96 -11.07 -12.12
N SER A 63 -17.12 -10.46 -12.36
CA SER A 63 -17.28 -9.47 -13.41
C SER A 63 -16.68 -8.13 -13.01
N ARG A 64 -16.35 -7.31 -14.02
CA ARG A 64 -15.96 -5.91 -13.81
C ARG A 64 -17.06 -5.17 -13.04
N PRO A 65 -16.73 -4.48 -11.94
CA PRO A 65 -17.69 -3.60 -11.27
C PRO A 65 -18.13 -2.45 -12.20
N GLU A 66 -19.39 -2.05 -12.13
CA GLU A 66 -19.90 -0.88 -12.88
C GLU A 66 -19.30 0.44 -12.34
N GLU A 67 -18.98 0.46 -11.05
CA GLU A 67 -18.35 1.58 -10.34
C GLU A 67 -17.17 1.07 -9.49
N PRO A 68 -16.19 1.92 -9.14
CA PRO A 68 -15.09 1.55 -8.23
C PRO A 68 -15.63 1.04 -6.89
N ALA A 69 -15.32 -0.19 -6.52
CA ALA A 69 -15.72 -0.80 -5.27
C ALA A 69 -14.79 -0.33 -4.13
N LEU A 70 -15.21 0.68 -3.37
CA LEU A 70 -14.39 1.29 -2.33
C LEU A 70 -14.48 0.57 -0.99
N PHE A 71 -13.36 0.56 -0.25
CA PHE A 71 -13.30 0.14 1.13
C PHE A 71 -12.38 1.04 1.96
N TRP A 72 -12.48 0.95 3.27
CA TRP A 72 -11.60 1.66 4.19
C TRP A 72 -10.51 0.76 4.75
N LYS A 73 -9.30 1.31 4.86
CA LYS A 73 -8.20 0.72 5.60
C LYS A 73 -7.94 1.60 6.82
N PRO A 74 -8.34 1.18 8.04
CA PRO A 74 -8.19 2.01 9.21
C PRO A 74 -6.71 2.23 9.56
N ASN A 75 -6.37 3.40 10.11
CA ASN A 75 -4.98 3.80 10.35
C ASN A 75 -4.23 2.87 11.33
N ASN A 76 -4.94 2.16 12.23
CA ASN A 76 -4.32 1.14 13.10
C ASN A 76 -3.75 -0.05 12.31
N SER A 77 -4.21 -0.26 11.07
CA SER A 77 -3.67 -1.33 10.23
C SER A 77 -2.31 -1.00 9.61
N LEU A 78 -1.93 0.28 9.56
CA LEU A 78 -0.72 0.71 8.88
C LEU A 78 0.55 0.21 9.59
N LEU A 79 1.52 -0.22 8.79
CA LEU A 79 2.79 -0.79 9.25
C LEU A 79 3.94 -0.25 8.39
N PRO A 80 5.05 0.20 8.99
CA PRO A 80 6.20 0.64 8.20
C PRO A 80 6.96 -0.53 7.56
N HIS A 81 7.87 -0.18 6.66
CA HIS A 81 8.88 -1.07 6.11
C HIS A 81 9.65 -1.80 7.25
N LYS A 82 10.00 -3.07 7.05
CA LYS A 82 10.64 -3.96 8.04
C LYS A 82 9.78 -4.22 9.30
N GLY A 83 8.59 -3.64 9.42
CA GLY A 83 7.65 -3.97 10.49
C GLY A 83 7.16 -5.42 10.38
N VAL A 84 6.77 -6.01 11.52
CA VAL A 84 6.33 -7.42 11.58
C VAL A 84 4.81 -7.48 11.49
N VAL A 85 4.30 -8.19 10.48
CA VAL A 85 2.88 -8.46 10.31
C VAL A 85 2.41 -9.51 11.31
N ARG A 86 1.31 -9.25 11.99
CA ARG A 86 0.70 -10.20 12.95
C ARG A 86 -0.22 -11.17 12.25
N TYR A 87 0.15 -12.45 12.20
CA TYR A 87 -0.72 -13.47 11.63
C TYR A 87 -1.89 -13.77 12.60
N PRO A 88 -3.16 -13.65 12.17
CA PRO A 88 -4.28 -13.84 13.09
C PRO A 88 -4.45 -15.30 13.50
N LYS A 89 -4.73 -15.52 14.79
CA LYS A 89 -5.04 -16.86 15.30
C LYS A 89 -6.30 -17.41 14.60
N GLY A 90 -6.20 -18.63 14.08
CA GLY A 90 -7.31 -19.32 13.41
C GLY A 90 -7.59 -18.85 12.00
N ALA A 91 -6.76 -17.99 11.40
CA ALA A 91 -6.83 -17.69 9.98
C ALA A 91 -6.25 -18.87 9.18
N GLU A 92 -6.99 -19.32 8.17
CA GLU A 92 -6.55 -20.42 7.30
C GLU A 92 -5.91 -19.89 6.01
N TYR A 93 -6.43 -18.79 5.48
CA TYR A 93 -5.96 -18.21 4.23
C TYR A 93 -5.75 -16.69 4.35
N MET A 94 -4.49 -16.29 4.53
CA MET A 94 -4.06 -14.91 4.43
C MET A 94 -3.22 -14.72 3.17
N HIS A 95 -3.42 -13.61 2.44
CA HIS A 95 -2.64 -13.27 1.26
C HIS A 95 -2.22 -11.81 1.24
N TYR A 96 -1.21 -11.52 0.45
CA TYR A 96 -0.70 -10.19 0.13
C TYR A 96 -1.41 -9.64 -1.12
N GLU A 97 -1.36 -8.33 -1.27
CA GLU A 97 -1.83 -7.60 -2.46
C GLU A 97 -0.88 -6.42 -2.67
N VAL A 98 0.00 -6.48 -3.70
CA VAL A 98 0.86 -5.35 -4.05
C VAL A 98 0.04 -4.27 -4.75
N GLU A 99 0.09 -3.05 -4.21
CA GLU A 99 -0.70 -1.93 -4.71
C GLU A 99 0.11 -0.65 -4.85
N LEU A 100 -0.11 0.08 -5.94
CA LEU A 100 0.27 1.48 -6.01
C LEU A 100 -0.60 2.28 -5.05
N ALA A 101 0.02 3.05 -4.15
CA ALA A 101 -0.66 3.94 -3.24
C ALA A 101 -0.44 5.40 -3.68
N VAL A 102 -1.54 6.10 -3.93
CA VAL A 102 -1.57 7.51 -4.32
C VAL A 102 -1.70 8.38 -3.08
N VAL A 103 -0.84 9.37 -2.92
CA VAL A 103 -0.86 10.29 -1.78
C VAL A 103 -1.33 11.67 -2.25
N VAL A 104 -2.40 12.15 -1.65
CA VAL A 104 -3.01 13.45 -1.96
C VAL A 104 -2.14 14.58 -1.44
N GLY A 105 -1.91 15.63 -2.24
CA GLY A 105 -1.05 16.77 -1.92
C GLY A 105 -1.80 18.04 -1.52
N ARG A 106 -3.00 18.22 -2.02
CA ARG A 106 -3.86 19.38 -1.71
C ARG A 106 -5.32 18.98 -1.73
N PRO A 107 -6.21 19.70 -1.02
CA PRO A 107 -7.62 19.33 -0.97
C PRO A 107 -8.22 19.24 -2.37
N LEU A 108 -8.93 18.13 -2.66
CA LEU A 108 -9.67 18.00 -3.90
C LEU A 108 -11.11 17.59 -3.66
N ARG A 109 -12.02 18.26 -4.36
CA ARG A 109 -13.46 18.06 -4.30
C ARG A 109 -14.08 18.37 -5.66
N ARG A 110 -14.75 17.36 -6.25
CA ARG A 110 -15.38 17.44 -7.59
C ARG A 110 -14.39 17.82 -8.70
N VAL A 111 -13.22 17.21 -8.66
CA VAL A 111 -12.16 17.44 -9.66
C VAL A 111 -12.34 16.46 -10.82
N LYS A 112 -12.13 16.92 -12.05
CA LYS A 112 -12.20 16.08 -13.24
C LYS A 112 -10.90 15.32 -13.47
N ALA A 113 -10.97 14.12 -14.07
CA ALA A 113 -9.82 13.24 -14.29
C ALA A 113 -8.64 13.94 -14.97
N LYS A 114 -8.92 14.80 -15.96
CA LYS A 114 -7.89 15.57 -16.72
C LYS A 114 -7.03 16.50 -15.84
N GLU A 115 -7.49 16.85 -14.65
CA GLU A 115 -6.82 17.75 -13.71
C GLU A 115 -6.44 17.04 -12.39
N ALA A 116 -6.91 15.80 -12.20
CA ALA A 116 -6.83 15.12 -10.92
C ALA A 116 -5.40 14.82 -10.47
N LEU A 117 -4.50 14.52 -11.41
CA LEU A 117 -3.10 14.23 -11.10
C LEU A 117 -2.34 15.46 -10.56
N ASP A 118 -2.78 16.67 -10.83
CA ASP A 118 -2.19 17.90 -10.27
C ASP A 118 -2.40 18.01 -8.74
N TYR A 119 -3.29 17.20 -8.18
CA TYR A 119 -3.59 17.15 -6.74
C TYR A 119 -2.80 16.07 -6.02
N VAL A 120 -2.01 15.26 -6.72
CA VAL A 120 -1.19 14.19 -6.16
C VAL A 120 0.14 14.77 -5.66
N LEU A 121 0.48 14.47 -4.42
CA LEU A 121 1.80 14.77 -3.83
C LEU A 121 2.85 13.80 -4.35
N GLY A 122 2.51 12.55 -4.44
CA GLY A 122 3.41 11.48 -4.83
C GLY A 122 2.81 10.10 -4.64
N TYR A 123 3.66 9.10 -4.70
CA TYR A 123 3.28 7.70 -4.71
C TYR A 123 4.12 6.91 -3.70
N THR A 124 3.55 5.81 -3.22
CA THR A 124 4.25 4.85 -2.36
C THR A 124 3.76 3.43 -2.65
N ILE A 125 4.38 2.44 -2.02
CA ILE A 125 3.99 1.04 -2.13
C ILE A 125 3.10 0.69 -0.95
N ALA A 126 2.02 -0.05 -1.19
CA ALA A 126 1.19 -0.63 -0.15
C ALA A 126 1.08 -2.15 -0.30
N ASN A 127 0.84 -2.81 0.83
CA ASN A 127 0.41 -4.20 0.89
C ASN A 127 -0.97 -4.26 1.54
N ASP A 128 -2.01 -4.49 0.74
CA ASP A 128 -3.37 -4.66 1.27
C ASP A 128 -3.59 -6.10 1.74
N LEU A 129 -3.02 -6.46 2.89
CA LEU A 129 -3.17 -7.81 3.45
C LEU A 129 -4.61 -8.15 3.78
N VAL A 130 -4.98 -9.38 3.43
CA VAL A 130 -6.35 -9.90 3.56
C VAL A 130 -6.37 -11.28 4.21
N VAL A 131 -7.27 -11.49 5.17
CA VAL A 131 -7.69 -12.83 5.59
C VAL A 131 -8.92 -13.21 4.77
N ARG A 132 -8.72 -14.09 3.78
CA ARG A 132 -9.76 -14.48 2.82
C ARG A 132 -10.94 -15.16 3.49
N ASP A 133 -10.70 -15.88 4.57
CA ASP A 133 -11.74 -16.56 5.37
C ASP A 133 -12.86 -15.63 5.84
N TYR A 134 -12.59 -14.32 5.91
CA TYR A 134 -13.55 -13.31 6.36
C TYR A 134 -14.15 -12.47 5.24
N VAL A 135 -13.78 -12.75 3.99
CA VAL A 135 -14.43 -12.15 2.82
C VAL A 135 -15.61 -13.02 2.44
N SER A 136 -16.81 -12.49 2.55
CA SER A 136 -18.04 -13.20 2.17
C SER A 136 -18.75 -12.46 1.04
N ASN A 137 -19.52 -13.20 0.23
CA ASN A 137 -20.35 -12.65 -0.83
C ASN A 137 -21.61 -11.93 -0.31
N THR A 138 -21.79 -11.87 1.01
CA THR A 138 -22.86 -11.12 1.64
C THR A 138 -22.45 -9.68 1.82
N PHE A 139 -23.43 -8.78 1.86
CA PHE A 139 -23.29 -7.33 2.00
C PHE A 139 -22.60 -6.94 3.33
N ARG A 140 -21.30 -7.20 3.42
CA ARG A 140 -20.46 -6.88 4.59
C ARG A 140 -19.22 -6.13 4.16
N PRO A 141 -19.01 -4.90 4.65
CA PRO A 141 -17.72 -4.22 4.46
C PRO A 141 -16.56 -5.09 4.95
N PRO A 142 -15.44 -5.18 4.20
CA PRO A 142 -14.37 -6.12 4.49
C PRO A 142 -13.45 -5.70 5.65
N ILE A 143 -13.96 -4.95 6.63
CA ILE A 143 -13.16 -4.41 7.75
C ILE A 143 -12.50 -5.54 8.55
N ARG A 144 -13.23 -6.61 8.86
CA ARG A 144 -12.67 -7.75 9.61
C ARG A 144 -11.55 -8.46 8.83
N ALA A 145 -11.62 -8.46 7.50
CA ALA A 145 -10.66 -9.11 6.63
C ALA A 145 -9.39 -8.25 6.43
N LYS A 146 -9.55 -6.92 6.28
CA LYS A 146 -8.50 -5.97 5.82
C LYS A 146 -8.07 -4.95 6.90
N GLY A 147 -8.89 -4.71 7.93
CA GLY A 147 -8.68 -3.63 8.91
C GLY A 147 -8.00 -4.05 10.22
N ARG A 148 -7.29 -5.19 10.24
CA ARG A 148 -6.56 -5.66 11.41
C ARG A 148 -5.28 -4.86 11.61
N ASP A 149 -4.80 -4.78 12.86
CA ASP A 149 -3.49 -4.23 13.15
C ASP A 149 -2.43 -4.87 12.27
N THR A 150 -1.53 -4.06 11.71
CA THR A 150 -0.42 -4.45 10.83
C THR A 150 -0.80 -4.93 9.42
N PHE A 151 -2.06 -4.86 9.01
CA PHE A 151 -2.54 -5.37 7.72
C PHE A 151 -2.45 -4.37 6.56
N GLY A 152 -1.83 -3.23 6.77
CA GLY A 152 -1.60 -2.17 5.79
C GLY A 152 -0.14 -1.70 5.74
N PRO A 153 0.84 -2.58 5.47
CA PRO A 153 2.20 -2.10 5.23
C PRO A 153 2.23 -1.01 4.16
N LEU A 154 2.94 0.09 4.44
CA LEU A 154 3.00 1.28 3.59
C LEU A 154 4.41 1.88 3.61
N GLY A 155 4.96 2.18 2.46
CA GLY A 155 6.30 2.77 2.33
C GLY A 155 7.19 2.02 1.32
N PRO A 156 8.52 1.99 1.52
CA PRO A 156 9.30 2.71 2.54
C PRO A 156 9.42 4.21 2.28
N PHE A 157 9.16 4.65 1.04
CA PHE A 157 9.34 6.02 0.59
C PHE A 157 8.02 6.67 0.16
N LEU A 158 7.91 7.97 0.36
CA LEU A 158 7.03 8.82 -0.42
C LEU A 158 7.83 9.37 -1.61
N VAL A 159 7.50 8.93 -2.81
CA VAL A 159 8.20 9.32 -4.05
C VAL A 159 7.50 10.51 -4.67
N VAL A 160 8.19 11.67 -4.67
CA VAL A 160 7.65 12.95 -5.13
C VAL A 160 8.38 13.38 -6.38
N GLY A 161 7.63 13.67 -7.46
CA GLY A 161 8.15 14.26 -8.70
C GLY A 161 9.05 13.33 -9.53
N GLU A 162 9.03 12.00 -9.29
CA GLU A 162 9.81 11.02 -10.06
C GLU A 162 8.93 10.03 -10.86
N VAL A 163 7.63 10.05 -10.65
CA VAL A 163 6.66 9.24 -11.40
C VAL A 163 6.03 10.14 -12.47
N GLU A 164 6.40 9.93 -13.72
CA GLU A 164 5.88 10.69 -14.85
C GLU A 164 4.46 10.26 -15.23
N ASP A 165 4.24 8.93 -15.25
CA ASP A 165 2.93 8.34 -15.57
C ASP A 165 2.62 7.21 -14.58
N PRO A 166 1.64 7.38 -13.67
CA PRO A 166 1.25 6.34 -12.74
C PRO A 166 0.56 5.14 -13.41
N GLN A 167 0.16 5.26 -14.69
CA GLN A 167 -0.42 4.16 -15.46
C GLN A 167 0.65 3.34 -16.22
N ASN A 168 1.94 3.65 -16.05
CA ASN A 168 3.04 2.98 -16.74
C ASN A 168 4.09 2.43 -15.76
N LEU A 169 3.65 1.66 -14.76
CA LEU A 169 4.51 1.09 -13.72
C LEU A 169 4.35 -0.42 -13.63
N THR A 170 5.47 -1.15 -13.53
CA THR A 170 5.46 -2.57 -13.20
C THR A 170 5.37 -2.77 -11.68
N LEU A 171 4.51 -3.71 -11.24
CA LEU A 171 4.38 -4.13 -9.85
C LEU A 171 4.81 -5.59 -9.73
N ARG A 172 5.55 -5.93 -8.66
CA ARG A 172 5.95 -7.31 -8.35
C ARG A 172 5.81 -7.59 -6.87
N ALA A 173 5.42 -8.82 -6.54
CA ALA A 173 5.48 -9.32 -5.17
C ALA A 173 6.26 -10.64 -5.13
N TYR A 174 7.17 -10.71 -4.18
CA TYR A 174 7.98 -11.88 -3.88
C TYR A 174 7.64 -12.39 -2.48
N VAL A 175 7.59 -13.70 -2.33
CA VAL A 175 7.49 -14.36 -1.02
C VAL A 175 8.69 -15.28 -0.88
N ASN A 176 9.51 -15.06 0.15
CA ASN A 176 10.77 -15.78 0.37
C ASN A 176 11.70 -15.76 -0.85
N GLY A 177 11.74 -14.65 -1.59
CA GLY A 177 12.53 -14.47 -2.80
C GLY A 177 11.92 -15.04 -4.08
N GLU A 178 10.81 -15.77 -4.00
CA GLU A 178 10.08 -16.29 -5.16
C GLU A 178 9.09 -15.26 -5.70
N LEU A 179 9.17 -14.94 -7.00
CA LEU A 179 8.20 -14.08 -7.67
C LEU A 179 6.83 -14.78 -7.71
N ARG A 180 5.82 -14.17 -7.08
CA ARG A 180 4.47 -14.71 -6.98
C ARG A 180 3.43 -13.86 -7.71
N GLN A 181 3.65 -12.57 -7.81
CA GLN A 181 2.74 -11.63 -8.44
C GLN A 181 3.53 -10.69 -9.34
N GLU A 182 3.07 -10.50 -10.57
CA GLU A 182 3.59 -9.49 -11.49
C GLU A 182 2.42 -8.87 -12.25
N GLY A 183 2.43 -7.55 -12.36
CA GLY A 183 1.41 -6.80 -13.06
C GLY A 183 1.92 -5.45 -13.53
N HIS A 184 1.04 -4.71 -14.20
CA HIS A 184 1.34 -3.39 -14.74
C HIS A 184 0.15 -2.46 -14.57
N THR A 185 0.38 -1.21 -14.13
CA THR A 185 -0.70 -0.26 -13.82
C THR A 185 -1.58 0.09 -15.02
N SER A 186 -1.10 -0.09 -16.24
CA SER A 186 -1.94 0.07 -17.46
C SER A 186 -3.11 -0.94 -17.54
N ARG A 187 -3.10 -1.99 -16.69
CA ARG A 187 -4.16 -3.01 -16.61
C ARG A 187 -5.25 -2.64 -15.61
N MET A 188 -5.15 -1.49 -14.96
CA MET A 188 -6.22 -0.97 -14.11
C MET A 188 -7.51 -0.77 -14.92
N LEU A 189 -8.65 -1.10 -14.31
CA LEU A 189 -9.98 -0.86 -14.87
C LEU A 189 -10.37 0.62 -14.78
N TYR A 190 -9.97 1.25 -13.70
CA TYR A 190 -10.09 2.68 -13.45
C TYR A 190 -8.70 3.24 -13.17
N SER A 191 -8.26 4.18 -13.98
CA SER A 191 -6.97 4.86 -13.81
C SER A 191 -6.90 5.65 -12.52
N VAL A 192 -5.70 6.02 -12.08
CA VAL A 192 -5.51 6.89 -10.92
C VAL A 192 -6.35 8.18 -11.03
N ALA A 193 -6.36 8.80 -12.20
CA ALA A 193 -7.11 10.03 -12.45
C ALA A 193 -8.63 9.83 -12.32
N GLU A 194 -9.16 8.73 -12.86
CA GLU A 194 -10.59 8.40 -12.77
C GLU A 194 -11.00 8.06 -11.33
N LEU A 195 -10.13 7.36 -10.56
CA LEU A 195 -10.39 7.10 -9.14
C LEU A 195 -10.46 8.40 -8.32
N LEU A 196 -9.56 9.33 -8.57
CA LEU A 196 -9.57 10.63 -7.90
C LEU A 196 -10.81 11.46 -8.29
N GLU A 197 -11.22 11.47 -9.56
CA GLU A 197 -12.47 12.08 -10.02
C GLU A 197 -13.66 11.46 -9.28
N TYR A 198 -13.81 10.13 -9.34
CA TYR A 198 -14.92 9.40 -8.74
C TYR A 198 -15.03 9.64 -7.24
N ILE A 199 -13.94 9.48 -6.49
CA ILE A 199 -13.96 9.65 -5.03
C ILE A 199 -14.24 11.11 -4.65
N SER A 200 -13.65 12.07 -5.36
CA SER A 200 -13.83 13.49 -5.06
C SER A 200 -15.22 14.01 -5.40
N GLU A 201 -16.03 13.28 -6.15
CA GLU A 201 -17.40 13.68 -6.46
C GLU A 201 -18.28 13.73 -5.21
N PHE A 202 -18.13 12.77 -4.31
CA PHE A 202 -18.96 12.66 -3.10
C PHE A 202 -18.20 12.95 -1.80
N MET A 203 -16.85 12.83 -1.77
CA MET A 203 -16.03 13.02 -0.58
C MET A 203 -14.85 13.96 -0.85
N THR A 204 -14.58 14.89 0.05
CA THR A 204 -13.35 15.69 -0.02
C THR A 204 -12.16 14.82 0.38
N LEU A 205 -11.15 14.78 -0.48
CA LEU A 205 -9.84 14.23 -0.15
C LEU A 205 -8.92 15.36 0.33
N GLU A 206 -8.22 15.11 1.42
CA GLU A 206 -7.35 16.07 2.10
C GLU A 206 -5.87 15.71 1.89
N PRO A 207 -4.93 16.65 2.11
CA PRO A 207 -3.51 16.32 2.05
C PRO A 207 -3.16 15.12 2.93
N TYR A 208 -2.31 14.25 2.39
CA TYR A 208 -1.89 12.97 2.98
C TYR A 208 -2.98 11.90 3.10
N ASP A 209 -4.18 12.11 2.55
CA ASP A 209 -5.08 10.99 2.29
C ASP A 209 -4.44 10.04 1.27
N VAL A 210 -4.70 8.75 1.43
CA VAL A 210 -4.10 7.70 0.61
C VAL A 210 -5.18 6.90 -0.09
N ILE A 211 -4.97 6.65 -1.40
CA ILE A 211 -5.81 5.77 -2.19
C ILE A 211 -4.98 4.56 -2.63
N LEU A 212 -5.35 3.37 -2.17
CA LEU A 212 -4.83 2.10 -2.66
C LEU A 212 -5.57 1.75 -3.94
N THR A 213 -4.83 1.46 -5.02
CA THR A 213 -5.41 1.42 -6.38
C THR A 213 -5.80 0.03 -6.86
N GLY A 214 -5.76 -0.96 -5.97
CA GLY A 214 -6.01 -2.36 -6.33
C GLY A 214 -4.75 -3.10 -6.72
N THR A 215 -4.88 -4.42 -6.84
CA THR A 215 -3.79 -5.35 -7.09
C THR A 215 -4.02 -6.17 -8.36
N PRO A 216 -2.95 -6.54 -9.13
CA PRO A 216 -3.05 -7.46 -10.24
C PRO A 216 -3.26 -8.91 -9.76
N LYS A 217 -3.49 -9.87 -10.67
CA LYS A 217 -3.55 -11.31 -10.38
C LYS A 217 -2.26 -11.83 -9.74
N GLY A 218 -2.33 -13.01 -9.11
CA GLY A 218 -1.18 -13.72 -8.53
C GLY A 218 -1.15 -13.64 -7.00
N ILE A 219 -2.30 -13.31 -6.38
CA ILE A 219 -2.43 -13.44 -4.93
C ILE A 219 -2.27 -14.90 -4.52
N SER A 220 -1.51 -15.15 -3.45
CA SER A 220 -1.34 -16.50 -2.92
C SER A 220 -1.15 -16.50 -1.42
N ARG A 221 -1.40 -17.66 -0.81
CA ARG A 221 -1.31 -17.85 0.64
C ARG A 221 0.10 -17.56 1.17
N VAL A 222 0.15 -16.87 2.31
CA VAL A 222 1.34 -16.65 3.11
C VAL A 222 1.17 -17.18 4.51
N LEU A 223 2.28 -17.54 5.17
CA LEU A 223 2.33 -18.21 6.45
C LEU A 223 3.24 -17.47 7.44
N PRO A 224 3.11 -17.71 8.75
CA PRO A 224 4.04 -17.20 9.74
C PRO A 224 5.49 -17.60 9.44
N GLY A 225 6.39 -16.63 9.39
CA GLY A 225 7.78 -16.78 9.03
C GLY A 225 8.12 -16.31 7.63
N ASP A 226 7.13 -16.22 6.73
CA ASP A 226 7.36 -15.73 5.38
C ASP A 226 7.79 -14.26 5.36
N VAL A 227 8.65 -13.93 4.40
CA VAL A 227 9.07 -12.57 4.08
C VAL A 227 8.42 -12.16 2.76
N MET A 228 7.63 -11.11 2.80
CA MET A 228 7.01 -10.50 1.64
C MET A 228 7.83 -9.29 1.21
N ARG A 229 8.19 -9.21 -0.06
CA ARG A 229 8.87 -8.08 -0.68
C ARG A 229 8.08 -7.62 -1.89
N LEU A 230 7.57 -6.41 -1.83
CA LEU A 230 6.75 -5.79 -2.87
C LEU A 230 7.55 -4.69 -3.54
N GLU A 231 7.62 -4.71 -4.86
CA GLU A 231 8.36 -3.76 -5.66
C GLU A 231 7.44 -3.05 -6.65
N ILE A 232 7.61 -1.75 -6.79
CA ILE A 232 7.00 -0.97 -7.87
C ILE A 232 8.11 -0.19 -8.55
N GLN A 233 8.12 -0.26 -9.88
CA GLN A 233 9.10 0.42 -10.72
C GLN A 233 9.26 1.89 -10.33
N GLY A 234 10.49 2.32 -10.06
CA GLY A 234 10.82 3.68 -9.64
C GLY A 234 10.55 3.99 -8.17
N LEU A 235 9.68 3.24 -7.45
CA LEU A 235 9.34 3.52 -6.07
C LEU A 235 10.26 2.85 -5.04
N GLY A 236 10.86 1.71 -5.38
CA GLY A 236 11.69 0.93 -4.48
C GLY A 236 11.04 -0.38 -4.06
N ALA A 237 11.30 -0.83 -2.85
CA ALA A 237 10.78 -2.08 -2.31
C ALA A 237 10.28 -1.94 -0.87
N LEU A 238 9.08 -2.44 -0.61
CA LEU A 238 8.47 -2.57 0.71
C LEU A 238 8.62 -4.03 1.17
N GLU A 239 9.28 -4.25 2.30
CA GLU A 239 9.52 -5.59 2.82
C GLU A 239 8.98 -5.72 4.24
N ASN A 240 8.28 -6.82 4.51
CA ASN A 240 7.75 -7.15 5.82
C ASN A 240 7.78 -8.65 6.06
N GLN A 241 8.11 -9.04 7.28
CA GLN A 241 8.03 -10.42 7.72
C GLN A 241 6.70 -10.69 8.42
N ILE A 242 6.15 -11.89 8.25
CA ILE A 242 4.98 -12.37 8.98
C ILE A 242 5.45 -13.01 10.29
N GLY A 243 5.07 -12.40 11.40
CA GLY A 243 5.34 -12.93 12.73
C GLY A 243 4.46 -14.14 13.05
N ARG A 244 4.92 -14.98 13.96
CA ARG A 244 4.10 -16.06 14.53
C ARG A 244 3.00 -15.44 15.40
N ALA A 245 1.79 -16.00 15.34
CA ALA A 245 0.73 -15.67 16.28
C ALA A 245 1.27 -15.90 17.70
N SER A 246 1.62 -14.83 18.42
CA SER A 246 2.05 -14.99 19.81
C SER A 246 0.82 -15.28 20.65
N CYS A 247 0.93 -16.26 21.57
CA CYS A 247 -0.10 -16.53 22.60
C CYS A 247 -0.23 -15.38 23.63
N ARG A 248 0.43 -14.24 23.40
CA ARG A 248 0.44 -13.06 24.27
C ARG A 248 -0.16 -11.84 23.59
N GLU A 249 -1.38 -11.94 23.09
CA GLU A 249 -2.25 -10.78 23.07
C GLU A 249 -2.87 -10.67 24.47
N ARG A 250 -2.12 -10.11 25.42
CA ARG A 250 -2.77 -9.49 26.57
C ARG A 250 -3.12 -8.06 26.18
N VAL A 251 -4.40 -7.81 26.26
CA VAL A 251 -5.07 -6.50 26.24
C VAL A 251 -4.34 -5.50 27.13
#